data_6daf8506e6bcfeb25f20b92f4b09f02a
#
_entry.id   6daf8506e6bcfeb25f20b92f4b09f02a
#
_cell.length_a   1.000
_cell.length_b   1.000
_cell.length_c   1.000
_cell.angle_alpha   90.00
_cell.angle_beta   90.00
_cell.angle_gamma   90.00
#
_symmetry.space_group_name_H-M   'P 1'
#
loop_
_entity.id
_entity.type
_entity.pdbx_description
1 polymer ?
#
loop_
_entity_poly.entity_id
_entity_poly.type
_entity_poly.pdbx_seq_one_letter_code
_entity_poly.pdbx_strand_id
1 'polypeptide(L)'
;MQLNGEGWFDITKNKEKPFIVKTPLHSIRVLGTTFNVYAYEESNHFETTLFDGSIILNNNEKDILKMKPGQQAIYDKTTQKMTVYNNKEIKN
;
A
#
# COMPACT_ATOMS: atom_id res chain seq x y z
N MET A 1 2.28 -2.76 13.00
CA MET A 1 2.67 -4.03 12.39
C MET A 1 3.79 -3.83 11.39
N GLN A 2 4.73 -4.74 11.34
CA GLN A 2 5.81 -4.69 10.35
C GLN A 2 5.63 -5.83 9.35
N LEU A 3 5.90 -5.55 8.07
CA LEU A 3 5.77 -6.52 7.00
C LEU A 3 7.02 -6.51 6.11
N ASN A 4 7.62 -7.69 5.96
CA ASN A 4 8.62 -7.96 4.93
C ASN A 4 8.14 -9.21 4.21
N GLY A 5 7.54 -9.04 3.04
CA GLY A 5 6.90 -10.13 2.33
C GLY A 5 5.60 -9.69 1.70
N GLU A 6 4.64 -10.58 1.59
CA GLU A 6 3.32 -10.21 1.09
C GLU A 6 2.22 -10.61 2.07
N GLY A 7 1.11 -9.88 2.01
CA GLY A 7 -0.01 -10.13 2.87
C GLY A 7 -1.30 -9.58 2.32
N TRP A 8 -2.38 -10.28 2.61
CA TRP A 8 -3.73 -9.82 2.38
C TRP A 8 -4.26 -9.28 3.70
N PHE A 9 -4.82 -8.09 3.67
CA PHE A 9 -5.33 -7.44 4.87
C PHE A 9 -6.79 -7.06 4.70
N ASP A 10 -7.57 -7.35 5.72
CA ASP A 10 -8.96 -6.94 5.81
C ASP A 10 -9.14 -6.29 7.18
N ILE A 11 -9.07 -4.96 7.20
CA ILE A 11 -9.03 -4.19 8.44
C ILE A 11 -10.40 -3.56 8.69
N THR A 12 -10.96 -3.85 9.86
CA THR A 12 -12.25 -3.29 10.28
C THR A 12 -12.16 -1.77 10.45
N LYS A 13 -13.21 -1.08 10.04
CA LYS A 13 -13.27 0.38 10.17
C LYS A 13 -13.21 0.81 11.62
N ASN A 14 -12.20 1.60 11.95
CA ASN A 14 -12.06 2.23 13.25
C ASN A 14 -11.43 3.60 13.07
N LYS A 15 -12.24 4.63 13.07
CA LYS A 15 -11.79 6.00 12.84
C LYS A 15 -10.87 6.54 13.92
N GLU A 16 -10.95 5.97 15.12
CA GLU A 16 -10.15 6.43 16.25
C GLU A 16 -8.73 5.90 16.22
N LYS A 17 -8.51 4.75 15.60
CA LYS A 17 -7.20 4.10 15.58
C LYS A 17 -6.87 3.62 14.17
N PRO A 18 -6.16 4.43 13.39
CA PRO A 18 -5.69 3.96 12.10
C PRO A 18 -4.73 2.78 12.27
N PHE A 19 -4.83 1.82 11.37
CA PHE A 19 -3.93 0.69 11.36
C PHE A 19 -2.73 1.03 10.46
N ILE A 20 -1.53 0.79 10.96
CA ILE A 20 -0.30 1.12 10.25
C ILE A 20 0.50 -0.16 9.98
N VAL A 21 0.79 -0.40 8.70
CA VAL A 21 1.68 -1.47 8.28
C VAL A 21 3.00 -0.85 7.86
N LYS A 22 4.08 -1.23 8.53
CA LYS A 22 5.42 -0.75 8.19
C LYS A 22 6.12 -1.75 7.30
N THR A 23 6.60 -1.28 6.16
CA THR A 23 7.39 -2.07 5.22
C THR A 23 8.82 -1.55 5.21
N PRO A 24 9.77 -2.28 4.59
CA PRO A 24 11.14 -1.78 4.50
C PRO A 24 11.28 -0.43 3.80
N LEU A 25 10.31 -0.05 2.98
CA LEU A 25 10.38 1.19 2.20
C LEU A 25 9.56 2.31 2.80
N HIS A 26 8.30 2.04 3.16
CA HIS A 26 7.36 3.08 3.60
C HIS A 26 6.31 2.51 4.53
N SER A 27 5.52 3.40 5.11
CA SER A 27 4.39 3.01 5.97
C SER A 27 3.09 3.09 5.19
N ILE A 28 2.17 2.18 5.50
CA ILE A 28 0.85 2.11 4.89
C ILE A 28 -0.16 2.38 6.01
N ARG A 29 -0.86 3.50 5.93
CA ARG A 29 -1.86 3.87 6.92
C ARG A 29 -3.26 3.65 6.35
N VAL A 30 -4.08 2.90 7.07
CA VAL A 30 -5.41 2.54 6.60
C VAL A 30 -6.47 2.78 7.67
N LEU A 31 -7.69 3.03 7.21
CA LEU A 31 -8.88 3.19 8.06
C LEU A 31 -9.98 2.31 7.49
N GLY A 32 -10.03 1.04 7.96
CA GLY A 32 -11.06 0.12 7.48
C GLY A 32 -10.92 -0.18 6.01
N THR A 33 -10.00 -1.07 5.68
CA THR A 33 -9.53 -1.22 4.31
C THR A 33 -9.29 -2.69 4.01
N THR A 34 -9.63 -3.09 2.79
CA THR A 34 -9.25 -4.40 2.23
C THR A 34 -8.20 -4.17 1.16
N PHE A 35 -7.02 -4.69 1.38
CA PHE A 35 -5.90 -4.45 0.49
C PHE A 35 -4.88 -5.58 0.51
N ASN A 36 -4.03 -5.61 -0.51
CA ASN A 36 -2.94 -6.57 -0.63
C ASN A 36 -1.62 -5.82 -0.76
N VAL A 37 -0.58 -6.35 -0.13
CA VAL A 37 0.75 -5.74 -0.16
C VAL A 37 1.78 -6.78 -0.57
N TYR A 38 2.66 -6.40 -1.48
CA TYR A 38 3.85 -7.13 -1.84
C TYR A 38 5.05 -6.24 -1.52
N ALA A 39 5.80 -6.61 -0.51
CA ALA A 39 6.86 -5.74 0.04
C ALA A 39 8.06 -6.54 0.51
N TYR A 40 8.63 -7.35 -0.39
CA TYR A 40 9.87 -8.08 -0.09
C TYR A 40 11.06 -7.14 -0.20
N GLU A 41 11.87 -7.12 0.85
CA GLU A 41 13.08 -6.29 0.89
C GLU A 41 14.02 -6.62 -0.27
N GLU A 42 14.08 -7.87 -0.68
CA GLU A 42 14.96 -8.35 -1.75
C GLU A 42 14.42 -8.03 -3.15
N SER A 43 13.16 -7.67 -3.26
CA SER A 43 12.54 -7.39 -4.55
C SER A 43 12.90 -5.99 -5.03
N ASN A 44 12.91 -5.80 -6.36
CA ASN A 44 13.11 -4.49 -6.97
C ASN A 44 11.86 -3.61 -6.93
N HIS A 45 10.72 -4.17 -6.56
CA HIS A 45 9.49 -3.39 -6.55
C HIS A 45 8.62 -3.75 -5.35
N PHE A 46 7.79 -2.77 -4.96
CA PHE A 46 6.79 -2.92 -3.94
C PHE A 46 5.43 -2.65 -4.57
N GLU A 47 4.42 -3.47 -4.26
CA GLU A 47 3.09 -3.32 -4.81
C GLU A 47 2.07 -3.21 -3.69
N THR A 48 1.15 -2.27 -3.83
CA THR A 48 0.02 -2.12 -2.91
C THR A 48 -1.24 -2.03 -3.75
N THR A 49 -2.18 -2.96 -3.54
CA THR A 49 -3.44 -2.99 -4.27
C THR A 49 -4.58 -2.74 -3.31
N LEU A 50 -5.39 -1.73 -3.59
CA LEU A 50 -6.52 -1.34 -2.76
C LEU A 50 -7.83 -1.82 -3.38
N PHE A 51 -8.57 -2.63 -2.62
CA PHE A 51 -9.86 -3.17 -3.07
C PHE A 51 -11.03 -2.40 -2.49
N ASP A 52 -10.95 -1.99 -1.22
CA ASP A 52 -12.00 -1.25 -0.55
C ASP A 52 -11.38 -0.40 0.54
N GLY A 53 -11.96 0.77 0.79
CA GLY A 53 -11.49 1.69 1.82
C GLY A 53 -10.53 2.75 1.29
N SER A 54 -9.54 3.11 2.10
CA SER A 54 -8.55 4.11 1.71
C SER A 54 -7.17 3.78 2.29
N ILE A 55 -6.14 4.12 1.55
CA ILE A 55 -4.75 3.94 1.95
C ILE A 55 -4.00 5.25 1.77
N ILE A 56 -3.15 5.58 2.74
CA ILE A 56 -2.18 6.65 2.60
C ILE A 56 -0.79 6.02 2.75
N LEU A 57 0.00 6.11 1.67
CA LEU A 57 1.40 5.70 1.70
C LEU A 57 2.23 6.87 2.22
N ASN A 58 3.07 6.59 3.20
CA ASN A 58 3.82 7.61 3.92
C ASN A 58 5.29 7.22 3.99
N ASN A 59 6.17 8.19 3.76
CA ASN A 59 7.61 8.00 3.88
C ASN A 59 8.20 9.17 4.66
N ASN A 60 8.83 8.88 5.81
CA ASN A 60 9.48 9.90 6.65
C ASN A 60 8.58 11.10 6.93
N GLU A 61 7.38 10.83 7.44
CA GLU A 61 6.39 11.84 7.83
C GLU A 61 5.76 12.61 6.67
N LYS A 62 6.10 12.24 5.44
CA LYS A 62 5.46 12.82 4.26
C LYS A 62 4.51 11.83 3.63
N ASP A 63 3.32 12.30 3.31
CA ASP A 63 2.37 11.50 2.53
C ASP A 63 2.83 11.47 1.08
N ILE A 64 3.08 10.25 0.56
CA ILE A 64 3.55 10.08 -0.81
C ILE A 64 2.36 9.95 -1.75
N LEU A 65 1.34 9.21 -1.33
CA LEU A 65 0.23 8.85 -2.19
C LEU A 65 -1.00 8.52 -1.37
N LYS A 66 -2.14 9.04 -1.78
CA LYS A 66 -3.44 8.66 -1.25
C LYS A 66 -4.15 7.81 -2.28
N MET A 67 -4.42 6.56 -1.93
CA MET A 67 -5.03 5.61 -2.86
C MET A 67 -6.54 5.55 -2.69
N LYS A 68 -7.21 5.26 -3.80
CA LYS A 68 -8.66 5.03 -3.87
C LYS A 68 -8.93 3.59 -4.22
N PRO A 69 -10.14 3.05 -3.90
CA PRO A 69 -10.48 1.70 -4.27
C PRO A 69 -10.32 1.46 -5.78
N GLY A 70 -9.79 0.30 -6.13
CA GLY A 70 -9.53 -0.08 -7.51
C GLY A 70 -8.17 0.38 -8.03
N GLN A 71 -7.35 0.98 -7.19
CA GLN A 71 -6.00 1.40 -7.60
C GLN A 71 -4.94 0.44 -7.12
N GLN A 72 -3.86 0.36 -7.89
CA GLN A 72 -2.66 -0.39 -7.52
C GLN A 72 -1.46 0.53 -7.67
N ALA A 73 -0.66 0.65 -6.62
CA ALA A 73 0.57 1.42 -6.64
C ALA A 73 1.76 0.47 -6.72
N ILE A 74 2.64 0.71 -7.67
CA ILE A 74 3.86 -0.07 -7.83
C ILE A 74 5.04 0.88 -7.74
N TYR A 75 5.93 0.62 -6.79
CA TYR A 75 7.14 1.39 -6.60
C TYR A 75 8.34 0.59 -7.12
N ASP A 76 9.10 1.18 -8.04
CA ASP A 76 10.31 0.58 -8.58
C ASP A 76 11.51 1.16 -7.82
N LYS A 77 12.24 0.32 -7.11
CA LYS A 77 13.40 0.74 -6.32
C LYS A 77 14.55 1.20 -7.20
N THR A 78 14.69 0.61 -8.37
CA THR A 78 15.79 0.93 -9.28
C THR A 78 15.66 2.34 -9.85
N THR A 79 14.46 2.69 -10.30
CA THR A 79 14.18 4.01 -10.87
C THR A 79 13.68 5.01 -9.86
N GLN A 80 13.30 4.53 -8.66
CA GLN A 80 12.68 5.34 -7.60
C GLN A 80 11.41 6.03 -8.07
N LYS A 81 10.63 5.33 -8.90
CA LYS A 81 9.37 5.86 -9.43
C LYS A 81 8.18 5.07 -8.92
N MET A 82 7.12 5.79 -8.59
CA MET A 82 5.84 5.22 -8.20
C MET A 82 4.87 5.34 -9.37
N THR A 83 4.28 4.23 -9.78
CA THR A 83 3.27 4.20 -10.83
C THR A 83 1.96 3.74 -10.23
N VAL A 84 0.88 4.43 -10.56
CA VAL A 84 -0.46 4.09 -10.08
C VAL A 84 -1.29 3.61 -11.27
N TYR A 85 -1.85 2.41 -11.14
CA TYR A 85 -2.74 1.83 -12.12
C TYR A 85 -4.18 1.88 -11.62
N ASN A 86 -5.11 2.20 -12.48
CA ASN A 86 -6.53 2.22 -12.13
C ASN A 86 -7.16 0.85 -12.42
N ASN A 87 -8.36 0.66 -11.91
CA ASN A 87 -9.07 -0.61 -11.97
C ASN A 87 -9.10 -1.23 -13.38
N LYS A 88 -9.28 -0.41 -14.41
CA LYS A 88 -9.34 -0.88 -15.79
C LYS A 88 -8.00 -1.42 -16.30
N GLU A 89 -6.92 -1.04 -15.66
CA GLU A 89 -5.56 -1.39 -16.05
C GLU A 89 -5.00 -2.57 -15.24
N ILE A 90 -5.63 -2.88 -14.11
CA ILE A 90 -5.21 -3.96 -13.25
C ILE A 90 -5.67 -5.28 -13.85
N LYS A 91 -4.72 -6.15 -14.16
CA LYS A 91 -5.01 -7.50 -14.66
C LYS A 91 -4.81 -8.51 -13.54
N ASN A 92 -5.84 -9.25 -13.26
CA ASN A 92 -5.80 -10.30 -12.27
C ASN A 92 -5.41 -11.62 -12.90
#